data_a4e6baa2a02049c18a256c693f7a7396
#
_entry.id   a4e6baa2a02049c18a256c693f7a7396
#
_cell.length_a   1.000
_cell.length_b   1.000
_cell.length_c   1.000
_cell.angle_alpha   90.00
_cell.angle_beta   90.00
_cell.angle_gamma   90.00
#
_symmetry.space_group_name_H-M   'P 1'
#
loop_
_entity.id
_entity.type
_entity.pdbx_description
1 polymer ?
#
loop_
_entity_poly.entity_id
_entity_poly.type
_entity_poly.pdbx_seq_one_letter_code
_entity_poly.pdbx_strand_id
1 'polypeptide(L)'
;MVELRILKNRDDWLKNRTRIGGSDAAAIVGMNPYMSNVELWEIKTGITTQRDISEEPYVKYGTEAEQHLRELFKLDFPEYEMHYAENNMWTNDKYPFSHASLDGWLIDQDGRMGIWECKTTNIIKSMQKEKWRDRIPDNYYIQLLHYFMVTEFEFAILKAQLKSEFNGDVYIQTKHYKIERADVEEDIKYLADAESKFWEQVQKKTRPALLLPEI
;
A
#
# COMPACT_ATOMS: atom_id res chain seq x y z
N MET A 1 -9.13 -2.06 -19.06
CA MET A 1 -10.05 -2.91 -18.24
C MET A 1 -9.33 -3.27 -16.96
N VAL A 2 -10.02 -3.23 -15.82
CA VAL A 2 -9.50 -3.72 -14.53
C VAL A 2 -9.73 -5.23 -14.45
N GLU A 3 -8.71 -5.99 -14.06
CA GLU A 3 -8.77 -7.45 -13.95
C GLU A 3 -8.22 -7.90 -12.58
N LEU A 4 -8.94 -8.81 -11.90
CA LEU A 4 -8.47 -9.54 -10.73
C LEU A 4 -7.97 -10.92 -11.16
N ARG A 5 -6.74 -11.23 -10.79
CA ARG A 5 -6.14 -12.56 -10.92
C ARG A 5 -5.80 -13.12 -9.55
N ILE A 6 -6.20 -14.34 -9.28
CA ILE A 6 -5.79 -15.09 -8.09
C ILE A 6 -4.68 -16.05 -8.51
N LEU A 7 -3.47 -15.81 -8.01
CA LEU A 7 -2.30 -16.62 -8.36
C LEU A 7 -2.25 -17.89 -7.49
N LYS A 8 -1.70 -18.95 -8.05
CA LYS A 8 -1.77 -20.30 -7.50
C LYS A 8 -1.15 -20.42 -6.09
N ASN A 9 -0.08 -19.69 -5.85
CA ASN A 9 0.67 -19.71 -4.60
C ASN A 9 1.55 -18.46 -4.45
N ARG A 10 2.21 -18.33 -3.31
CA ARG A 10 3.11 -17.22 -2.99
C ARG A 10 4.27 -17.07 -3.99
N ASP A 11 4.86 -18.16 -4.44
CA ASP A 11 5.98 -18.13 -5.39
C ASP A 11 5.56 -17.57 -6.74
N ASP A 12 4.40 -17.99 -7.24
CA ASP A 12 3.83 -17.45 -8.48
C ASP A 12 3.49 -15.98 -8.34
N TRP A 13 2.96 -15.57 -7.16
CA TRP A 13 2.68 -14.18 -6.87
C TRP A 13 3.97 -13.34 -6.85
N LEU A 14 5.04 -13.81 -6.21
CA LEU A 14 6.35 -13.14 -6.22
C LEU A 14 6.91 -12.99 -7.64
N LYS A 15 6.83 -14.03 -8.47
CA LYS A 15 7.29 -13.99 -9.88
C LYS A 15 6.51 -12.99 -10.74
N ASN A 16 5.25 -12.73 -10.42
CA ASN A 16 4.42 -11.78 -11.15
C ASN A 16 4.57 -10.32 -10.66
N ARG A 17 5.27 -10.07 -9.53
CA ARG A 17 5.55 -8.73 -9.00
C ARG A 17 6.69 -8.01 -9.73
N THR A 18 6.71 -8.05 -11.05
CA THR A 18 7.76 -7.43 -11.87
C THR A 18 7.51 -5.96 -12.18
N ARG A 19 6.28 -5.49 -11.98
CA ARG A 19 5.81 -4.12 -12.24
C ARG A 19 5.89 -3.27 -10.96
N ILE A 20 5.44 -2.02 -11.05
CA ILE A 20 5.30 -1.15 -9.87
C ILE A 20 4.14 -1.68 -9.01
N GLY A 21 4.38 -1.90 -7.74
CA GLY A 21 3.38 -2.25 -6.74
C GLY A 21 3.11 -1.10 -5.77
N GLY A 22 2.05 -1.18 -4.97
CA GLY A 22 1.66 -0.10 -4.05
C GLY A 22 2.76 0.31 -3.05
N SER A 23 3.56 -0.64 -2.56
CA SER A 23 4.70 -0.34 -1.68
C SER A 23 5.87 0.39 -2.37
N ASP A 24 5.93 0.36 -3.71
CA ASP A 24 6.95 1.03 -4.50
C ASP A 24 6.61 2.50 -4.76
N ALA A 25 5.32 2.81 -4.85
CA ALA A 25 4.79 4.09 -5.30
C ALA A 25 5.37 5.30 -4.53
N ALA A 26 5.45 5.19 -3.20
CA ALA A 26 5.98 6.27 -2.37
C ALA A 26 7.47 6.56 -2.64
N ALA A 27 8.27 5.56 -3.03
CA ALA A 27 9.66 5.77 -3.40
C ALA A 27 9.80 6.58 -4.70
N ILE A 28 8.88 6.37 -5.66
CA ILE A 28 8.89 7.06 -6.96
C ILE A 28 8.75 8.57 -6.82
N VAL A 29 7.98 9.03 -5.82
CA VAL A 29 7.76 10.45 -5.54
C VAL A 29 8.59 11.00 -4.38
N GLY A 30 9.57 10.22 -3.87
CA GLY A 30 10.49 10.66 -2.80
C GLY A 30 9.88 10.67 -1.41
N MET A 31 8.72 10.07 -1.19
CA MET A 31 8.00 10.06 0.10
C MET A 31 8.11 8.72 0.85
N ASN A 32 8.96 7.81 0.41
CA ASN A 32 9.22 6.57 1.14
C ASN A 32 10.39 6.80 2.11
N PRO A 33 10.20 6.63 3.44
CA PRO A 33 11.27 6.86 4.42
C PRO A 33 12.33 5.75 4.46
N TYR A 34 12.15 4.67 3.71
CA TYR A 34 12.99 3.48 3.76
C TYR A 34 13.71 3.17 2.45
N MET A 35 13.28 3.78 1.35
CA MET A 35 13.81 3.50 0.02
C MET A 35 13.70 4.76 -0.86
N SER A 36 14.79 5.11 -1.53
CA SER A 36 14.79 6.18 -2.52
C SER A 36 14.28 5.71 -3.88
N ASN A 37 13.92 6.65 -4.75
CA ASN A 37 13.54 6.34 -6.13
C ASN A 37 14.69 5.71 -6.93
N VAL A 38 15.94 6.03 -6.59
CA VAL A 38 17.12 5.45 -7.24
C VAL A 38 17.31 4.00 -6.83
N GLU A 39 17.22 3.67 -5.53
CA GLU A 39 17.28 2.29 -5.04
C GLU A 39 16.18 1.44 -5.65
N LEU A 40 14.95 1.95 -5.73
CA LEU A 40 13.85 1.26 -6.40
C LEU A 40 14.19 1.00 -7.88
N TRP A 41 14.74 1.99 -8.60
CA TRP A 41 15.15 1.84 -9.99
C TRP A 41 16.23 0.76 -10.15
N GLU A 42 17.22 0.70 -9.28
CA GLU A 42 18.26 -0.33 -9.28
C GLU A 42 17.67 -1.73 -9.08
N ILE A 43 16.68 -1.86 -8.20
CA ILE A 43 15.93 -3.12 -8.00
C ILE A 43 15.14 -3.49 -9.26
N LYS A 44 14.35 -2.56 -9.82
CA LYS A 44 13.50 -2.82 -10.99
C LYS A 44 14.30 -3.09 -12.28
N THR A 45 15.54 -2.59 -12.36
CA THR A 45 16.46 -2.87 -13.49
C THR A 45 17.34 -4.10 -13.27
N GLY A 46 17.27 -4.74 -12.09
CA GLY A 46 18.04 -5.93 -11.75
C GLY A 46 19.51 -5.66 -11.41
N ILE A 47 19.89 -4.40 -11.15
CA ILE A 47 21.24 -4.02 -10.70
C ILE A 47 21.47 -4.50 -9.26
N THR A 48 20.43 -4.36 -8.42
CA THR A 48 20.41 -4.84 -7.05
C THR A 48 19.18 -5.72 -6.81
N THR A 49 19.17 -6.44 -5.70
CA THR A 49 18.00 -7.21 -5.26
C THR A 49 17.39 -6.55 -4.02
N GLN A 50 16.06 -6.58 -3.93
CA GLN A 50 15.38 -6.11 -2.74
C GLN A 50 15.80 -6.97 -1.53
N ARG A 51 16.13 -6.30 -0.41
CA ARG A 51 16.40 -7.00 0.85
C ARG A 51 15.16 -7.78 1.29
N ASP A 52 15.35 -9.05 1.60
CA ASP A 52 14.29 -9.83 2.24
C ASP A 52 14.16 -9.43 3.71
N ILE A 53 12.99 -8.96 4.08
CA ILE A 53 12.62 -8.56 5.44
C ILE A 53 11.50 -9.44 6.02
N SER A 54 11.16 -10.56 5.37
CA SER A 54 10.05 -11.42 5.79
C SER A 54 10.24 -12.00 7.21
N GLU A 55 11.48 -12.18 7.63
CA GLU A 55 11.83 -12.69 8.96
C GLU A 55 11.86 -11.61 10.06
N GLU A 56 11.77 -10.33 9.71
CA GLU A 56 11.75 -9.25 10.70
C GLU A 56 10.49 -9.35 11.58
N PRO A 57 10.63 -9.23 12.92
CA PRO A 57 9.51 -9.45 13.85
C PRO A 57 8.29 -8.59 13.57
N TYR A 58 8.49 -7.33 13.14
CA TYR A 58 7.39 -6.42 12.82
C TYR A 58 6.65 -6.80 11.52
N VAL A 59 7.35 -7.43 10.56
CA VAL A 59 6.74 -7.93 9.32
C VAL A 59 5.91 -9.17 9.61
N LYS A 60 6.47 -10.14 10.36
CA LYS A 60 5.74 -11.34 10.80
C LYS A 60 4.48 -10.98 11.56
N TYR A 61 4.61 -10.08 12.55
CA TYR A 61 3.45 -9.61 13.30
C TYR A 61 2.39 -8.98 12.39
N GLY A 62 2.79 -8.12 11.44
CA GLY A 62 1.87 -7.49 10.50
C GLY A 62 1.12 -8.52 9.65
N THR A 63 1.84 -9.48 9.08
CA THR A 63 1.27 -10.54 8.25
C THR A 63 0.28 -11.42 9.04
N GLU A 64 0.63 -11.82 10.28
CA GLU A 64 -0.24 -12.62 11.12
C GLU A 64 -1.47 -11.82 11.60
N ALA A 65 -1.28 -10.54 11.94
CA ALA A 65 -2.35 -9.68 12.42
C ALA A 65 -3.40 -9.35 11.35
N GLU A 66 -3.02 -9.32 10.07
CA GLU A 66 -3.88 -8.92 8.96
C GLU A 66 -5.22 -9.66 8.93
N GLN A 67 -5.19 -10.99 9.04
CA GLN A 67 -6.41 -11.81 9.08
C GLN A 67 -7.31 -11.40 10.26
N HIS A 68 -6.75 -11.24 11.45
CA HIS A 68 -7.50 -10.88 12.65
C HIS A 68 -8.08 -9.47 12.57
N LEU A 69 -7.32 -8.52 12.02
CA LEU A 69 -7.79 -7.15 11.79
C LEU A 69 -8.94 -7.10 10.80
N ARG A 70 -8.92 -7.97 9.79
CA ARG A 70 -10.01 -8.12 8.80
C ARG A 70 -11.28 -8.69 9.45
N GLU A 71 -11.14 -9.74 10.26
CA GLU A 71 -12.29 -10.31 10.97
C GLU A 71 -12.89 -9.31 11.98
N LEU A 72 -12.07 -8.57 12.72
CA LEU A 72 -12.55 -7.51 13.60
C LEU A 72 -13.27 -6.39 12.84
N PHE A 73 -12.76 -6.02 11.65
CA PHE A 73 -13.40 -5.01 10.82
C PHE A 73 -14.82 -5.41 10.42
N LYS A 74 -15.05 -6.67 10.05
CA LYS A 74 -16.40 -7.18 9.73
C LYS A 74 -17.38 -7.06 10.89
N LEU A 75 -16.90 -7.19 12.13
CA LEU A 75 -17.73 -7.05 13.33
C LEU A 75 -18.01 -5.58 13.64
N ASP A 76 -17.00 -4.71 13.45
CA ASP A 76 -17.10 -3.28 13.75
C ASP A 76 -17.95 -2.53 12.70
N PHE A 77 -17.95 -3.00 11.44
CA PHE A 77 -18.56 -2.34 10.27
C PHE A 77 -19.36 -3.33 9.42
N PRO A 78 -20.46 -3.90 9.96
CA PRO A 78 -21.25 -4.93 9.28
C PRO A 78 -21.99 -4.41 8.03
N GLU A 79 -22.02 -3.10 7.81
CA GLU A 79 -22.59 -2.47 6.62
C GLU A 79 -21.75 -2.65 5.36
N TYR A 80 -20.48 -3.08 5.50
CA TYR A 80 -19.60 -3.39 4.36
C TYR A 80 -19.51 -4.90 4.15
N GLU A 81 -19.67 -5.35 2.92
CA GLU A 81 -19.34 -6.72 2.53
C GLU A 81 -17.82 -6.80 2.30
N MET A 82 -17.10 -7.52 3.17
CA MET A 82 -15.65 -7.68 3.11
C MET A 82 -15.27 -8.89 2.29
N HIS A 83 -14.41 -8.69 1.29
CA HIS A 83 -13.82 -9.72 0.45
C HIS A 83 -12.30 -9.79 0.62
N TYR A 84 -11.77 -10.98 0.43
CA TYR A 84 -10.33 -11.24 0.41
C TYR A 84 -10.03 -12.47 -0.42
N ALA A 85 -8.91 -12.46 -1.11
CA ALA A 85 -8.33 -13.64 -1.72
C ALA A 85 -6.81 -13.61 -1.54
N GLU A 86 -6.26 -14.73 -1.08
CA GLU A 86 -4.82 -14.89 -0.97
C GLU A 86 -4.17 -14.83 -2.35
N ASN A 87 -2.97 -14.23 -2.44
CA ASN A 87 -2.23 -14.05 -3.69
C ASN A 87 -3.03 -13.30 -4.79
N ASN A 88 -3.92 -12.39 -4.38
CA ASN A 88 -4.63 -11.54 -5.30
C ASN A 88 -3.68 -10.57 -6.02
N MET A 89 -3.97 -10.29 -7.29
CA MET A 89 -3.26 -9.32 -8.10
C MET A 89 -4.23 -8.63 -9.04
N TRP A 90 -4.40 -7.35 -8.84
CA TRP A 90 -5.20 -6.47 -9.68
C TRP A 90 -4.31 -5.82 -10.73
N THR A 91 -4.80 -5.72 -11.95
CA THR A 91 -4.12 -5.06 -13.07
C THR A 91 -5.12 -4.18 -13.82
N ASN A 92 -4.60 -3.17 -14.53
CA ASN A 92 -5.42 -2.28 -15.34
C ASN A 92 -4.72 -1.99 -16.67
N ASP A 93 -5.41 -2.19 -17.79
CA ASP A 93 -4.86 -1.97 -19.12
C ASP A 93 -4.45 -0.51 -19.36
N LYS A 94 -5.05 0.45 -18.63
CA LYS A 94 -4.65 1.87 -18.66
C LYS A 94 -3.25 2.09 -18.07
N TYR A 95 -2.84 1.23 -17.13
CA TYR A 95 -1.60 1.34 -16.38
C TYR A 95 -0.82 0.02 -16.45
N PRO A 96 -0.36 -0.41 -17.64
CA PRO A 96 0.24 -1.72 -17.85
C PRO A 96 1.56 -1.93 -17.10
N PHE A 97 2.12 -0.86 -16.55
CA PHE A 97 3.34 -0.85 -15.74
C PHE A 97 3.09 -1.12 -14.25
N SER A 98 1.84 -1.24 -13.81
CA SER A 98 1.47 -1.32 -12.40
C SER A 98 0.68 -2.58 -12.08
N HIS A 99 0.63 -2.93 -10.79
CA HIS A 99 -0.25 -3.94 -10.22
C HIS A 99 -0.57 -3.59 -8.77
N ALA A 100 -1.73 -4.03 -8.25
CA ALA A 100 -2.07 -3.93 -6.85
C ALA A 100 -2.35 -5.31 -6.24
N SER A 101 -1.98 -5.49 -4.99
CA SER A 101 -2.42 -6.62 -4.15
C SER A 101 -3.00 -6.02 -2.88
N LEU A 102 -4.25 -6.30 -2.62
CA LEU A 102 -5.02 -5.67 -1.56
C LEU A 102 -5.09 -6.60 -0.33
N ASP A 103 -5.05 -6.02 0.86
CA ASP A 103 -5.34 -6.73 2.12
C ASP A 103 -6.81 -7.14 2.21
N GLY A 104 -7.67 -6.51 1.41
CA GLY A 104 -9.08 -6.82 1.19
C GLY A 104 -9.75 -5.79 0.30
N TRP A 105 -10.99 -6.04 -0.08
CA TRP A 105 -11.84 -5.06 -0.73
C TRP A 105 -13.26 -5.14 -0.18
N LEU A 106 -13.97 -4.04 -0.30
CA LEU A 106 -15.27 -3.81 0.30
C LEU A 106 -16.31 -3.57 -0.78
N ILE A 107 -17.56 -3.97 -0.49
CA ILE A 107 -18.73 -3.48 -1.19
C ILE A 107 -19.62 -2.80 -0.16
N ASP A 108 -19.99 -1.54 -0.38
CA ASP A 108 -20.90 -0.82 0.49
C ASP A 108 -22.37 -1.08 0.14
N GLN A 109 -23.30 -0.49 0.91
CA GLN A 109 -24.75 -0.66 0.72
C GLN A 109 -25.26 -0.14 -0.64
N ASP A 110 -24.54 0.76 -1.28
CA ASP A 110 -24.84 1.31 -2.60
C ASP A 110 -24.23 0.49 -3.74
N GLY A 111 -23.50 -0.59 -3.41
CA GLY A 111 -22.81 -1.45 -4.37
C GLY A 111 -21.48 -0.87 -4.87
N ARG A 112 -20.95 0.22 -4.25
CA ARG A 112 -19.67 0.79 -4.61
C ARG A 112 -18.54 -0.10 -4.09
N MET A 113 -17.48 -0.24 -4.90
CA MET A 113 -16.31 -1.00 -4.51
C MET A 113 -15.28 -0.12 -3.78
N GLY A 114 -14.72 -0.64 -2.71
CA GLY A 114 -13.73 0.04 -1.90
C GLY A 114 -12.48 -0.80 -1.61
N ILE A 115 -11.35 -0.13 -1.39
CA ILE A 115 -10.10 -0.73 -0.93
C ILE A 115 -10.18 -0.89 0.59
N TRP A 116 -9.80 -2.06 1.10
CA TRP A 116 -9.48 -2.23 2.50
C TRP A 116 -7.99 -2.50 2.65
N GLU A 117 -7.35 -1.70 3.48
CA GLU A 117 -5.92 -1.82 3.79
C GLU A 117 -5.72 -1.81 5.29
N CYS A 118 -4.77 -2.57 5.81
CA CYS A 118 -4.45 -2.51 7.22
C CYS A 118 -2.96 -2.26 7.47
N LYS A 119 -2.67 -1.57 8.55
CA LYS A 119 -1.30 -1.29 8.99
C LYS A 119 -1.16 -1.53 10.48
N THR A 120 -0.10 -2.24 10.85
CA THR A 120 0.35 -2.36 12.23
C THR A 120 1.61 -1.53 12.42
N THR A 121 1.66 -0.70 13.45
CA THR A 121 2.77 0.21 13.70
C THR A 121 3.14 0.23 15.16
N ASN A 122 4.41 0.02 15.48
CA ASN A 122 4.95 0.25 16.82
C ASN A 122 5.30 1.73 16.97
N ILE A 123 4.64 2.39 17.91
CA ILE A 123 4.87 3.80 18.25
C ILE A 123 5.95 3.86 19.33
N ILE A 124 7.18 4.17 18.92
CA ILE A 124 8.34 4.29 19.81
C ILE A 124 8.58 5.76 20.19
N LYS A 125 8.23 6.70 19.31
CA LYS A 125 8.43 8.15 19.49
C LYS A 125 7.13 8.91 19.29
N SER A 126 6.96 10.01 20.03
CA SER A 126 5.78 10.89 19.92
C SER A 126 5.55 11.41 18.49
N MET A 127 6.62 11.71 17.74
CA MET A 127 6.53 12.12 16.33
C MET A 127 5.87 11.06 15.43
N GLN A 128 6.04 9.77 15.73
CA GLN A 128 5.35 8.70 14.98
C GLN A 128 3.85 8.73 15.26
N LYS A 129 3.45 8.98 16.51
CA LYS A 129 2.04 9.12 16.90
C LYS A 129 1.41 10.33 16.21
N GLU A 130 2.15 11.43 16.09
CA GLU A 130 1.69 12.65 15.43
C GLU A 130 1.34 12.42 13.95
N LYS A 131 2.15 11.62 13.24
CA LYS A 131 1.88 11.25 11.83
C LYS A 131 0.55 10.52 11.64
N TRP A 132 0.00 9.92 12.70
CA TRP A 132 -1.27 9.21 12.69
C TRP A 132 -2.41 9.98 13.37
N ARG A 133 -2.23 11.26 13.77
CA ARG A 133 -3.25 11.96 14.56
C ARG A 133 -4.55 12.09 13.78
N ASP A 134 -4.54 12.85 12.70
CA ASP A 134 -5.72 13.16 11.89
C ASP A 134 -5.48 12.92 10.38
N ARG A 135 -4.41 12.21 10.06
CA ARG A 135 -4.01 11.89 8.68
C ARG A 135 -3.36 10.51 8.60
N ILE A 136 -3.27 10.00 7.38
CA ILE A 136 -2.50 8.81 7.03
C ILE A 136 -1.05 9.28 6.75
N PRO A 137 0.00 8.57 7.24
CA PRO A 137 1.38 8.85 6.84
C PRO A 137 1.55 8.81 5.32
N ASP A 138 2.35 9.73 4.78
CA ASP A 138 2.42 10.00 3.35
C ASP A 138 2.73 8.75 2.50
N ASN A 139 3.63 7.88 2.97
CA ASN A 139 3.95 6.64 2.27
C ASN A 139 2.76 5.67 2.15
N TYR A 140 1.86 5.63 3.13
CA TYR A 140 0.65 4.80 3.08
C TYR A 140 -0.48 5.49 2.30
N TYR A 141 -0.55 6.82 2.37
CA TYR A 141 -1.46 7.59 1.52
C TYR A 141 -1.17 7.34 0.04
N ILE A 142 0.10 7.45 -0.36
CA ILE A 142 0.51 7.20 -1.76
C ILE A 142 0.26 5.74 -2.17
N GLN A 143 0.42 4.77 -1.26
CA GLN A 143 0.05 3.39 -1.53
C GLN A 143 -1.45 3.27 -1.87
N LEU A 144 -2.32 3.98 -1.15
CA LEU A 144 -3.76 3.99 -1.45
C LEU A 144 -4.07 4.68 -2.78
N LEU A 145 -3.38 5.78 -3.12
CA LEU A 145 -3.52 6.42 -4.44
C LEU A 145 -3.16 5.46 -5.58
N HIS A 146 -2.06 4.69 -5.42
CA HIS A 146 -1.68 3.65 -6.37
C HIS A 146 -2.77 2.59 -6.50
N TYR A 147 -3.36 2.15 -5.40
CA TYR A 147 -4.45 1.19 -5.43
C TYR A 147 -5.70 1.75 -6.12
N PHE A 148 -6.07 2.99 -5.86
CA PHE A 148 -7.14 3.68 -6.60
C PHE A 148 -6.87 3.75 -8.10
N MET A 149 -5.62 4.06 -8.49
CA MET A 149 -5.21 4.09 -9.88
C MET A 149 -5.43 2.74 -10.57
N VAL A 150 -4.96 1.65 -9.94
CA VAL A 150 -5.01 0.31 -10.53
C VAL A 150 -6.42 -0.27 -10.52
N THR A 151 -7.16 -0.14 -9.41
CA THR A 151 -8.46 -0.81 -9.23
C THR A 151 -9.64 0.00 -9.72
N GLU A 152 -9.50 1.31 -9.86
CA GLU A 152 -10.60 2.24 -10.14
C GLU A 152 -11.74 2.19 -9.10
N PHE A 153 -11.49 1.67 -7.90
CA PHE A 153 -12.44 1.62 -6.81
C PHE A 153 -12.78 3.03 -6.30
N GLU A 154 -13.94 3.17 -5.68
CA GLU A 154 -14.55 4.47 -5.39
C GLU A 154 -14.19 5.04 -4.03
N PHE A 155 -13.80 4.19 -3.08
CA PHE A 155 -13.34 4.61 -1.75
C PHE A 155 -12.25 3.69 -1.20
N ALA A 156 -11.58 4.13 -0.15
CA ALA A 156 -10.64 3.31 0.62
C ALA A 156 -10.88 3.46 2.11
N ILE A 157 -10.72 2.39 2.86
CA ILE A 157 -10.66 2.40 4.32
C ILE A 157 -9.34 1.80 4.76
N LEU A 158 -8.51 2.60 5.44
CA LEU A 158 -7.29 2.14 6.07
C LEU A 158 -7.54 1.94 7.57
N LYS A 159 -7.36 0.69 8.04
CA LYS A 159 -7.39 0.33 9.47
C LYS A 159 -5.96 0.33 10.00
N ALA A 160 -5.65 1.24 10.93
CA ALA A 160 -4.34 1.32 11.57
C ALA A 160 -4.42 0.80 13.01
N GLN A 161 -3.59 -0.21 13.34
CA GLN A 161 -3.36 -0.65 14.70
C GLN A 161 -2.04 -0.06 15.19
N LEU A 162 -2.13 0.88 16.12
CA LEU A 162 -0.99 1.58 16.73
C LEU A 162 -0.69 0.95 18.07
N LYS A 163 0.47 0.32 18.20
CA LYS A 163 0.93 -0.32 19.43
C LYS A 163 2.01 0.56 20.08
N SER A 164 1.87 0.84 21.35
CA SER A 164 2.88 1.52 22.17
C SER A 164 3.10 0.76 23.46
N GLU A 165 4.30 0.89 24.01
CA GLU A 165 4.65 0.30 25.30
C GLU A 165 5.08 1.41 26.25
N PHE A 166 4.55 1.38 27.49
CA PHE A 166 4.91 2.29 28.54
C PHE A 166 4.93 1.56 29.88
N ASN A 167 6.05 1.62 30.60
CA ASN A 167 6.29 0.93 31.89
C ASN A 167 6.01 -0.58 31.86
N GLY A 168 6.23 -1.25 30.72
CA GLY A 168 5.96 -2.68 30.53
C GLY A 168 4.50 -3.01 30.15
N ASP A 169 3.62 -2.02 30.13
CA ASP A 169 2.24 -2.18 29.68
C ASP A 169 2.14 -1.90 28.18
N VAL A 170 1.37 -2.72 27.47
CA VAL A 170 1.10 -2.58 26.03
C VAL A 170 -0.23 -1.88 25.81
N TYR A 171 -0.19 -0.79 25.06
CA TYR A 171 -1.37 -0.02 24.67
C TYR A 171 -1.60 -0.20 23.17
N ILE A 172 -2.83 -0.54 22.79
CA ILE A 172 -3.26 -0.68 21.40
C ILE A 172 -4.34 0.35 21.12
N GLN A 173 -4.13 1.15 20.09
CA GLN A 173 -5.13 2.09 19.56
C GLN A 173 -5.45 1.70 18.13
N THR A 174 -6.73 1.55 17.81
CA THR A 174 -7.20 1.35 16.43
C THR A 174 -7.71 2.67 15.88
N LYS A 175 -7.35 2.99 14.64
CA LYS A 175 -7.86 4.12 13.88
C LYS A 175 -8.36 3.65 12.52
N HIS A 176 -9.40 4.32 12.01
CA HIS A 176 -9.91 4.09 10.67
C HIS A 176 -9.90 5.42 9.91
N TYR A 177 -9.40 5.38 8.68
CA TYR A 177 -9.34 6.53 7.79
C TYR A 177 -10.07 6.16 6.51
N LYS A 178 -11.11 6.91 6.18
CA LYS A 178 -11.86 6.76 4.93
C LYS A 178 -11.42 7.85 3.96
N ILE A 179 -11.18 7.48 2.70
CA ILE A 179 -10.88 8.37 1.60
C ILE A 179 -11.87 8.06 0.48
N GLU A 180 -12.55 9.07 -0.02
CA GLU A 180 -13.32 8.96 -1.25
C GLU A 180 -12.40 9.24 -2.43
N ARG A 181 -12.46 8.41 -3.47
CA ARG A 181 -11.64 8.59 -4.68
C ARG A 181 -11.81 9.96 -5.31
N ALA A 182 -13.06 10.47 -5.33
CA ALA A 182 -13.39 11.75 -5.92
C ALA A 182 -12.64 12.92 -5.27
N ASP A 183 -12.29 12.82 -3.99
CA ASP A 183 -11.57 13.87 -3.25
C ASP A 183 -10.07 13.91 -3.58
N VAL A 184 -9.52 12.84 -4.19
CA VAL A 184 -8.08 12.65 -4.43
C VAL A 184 -7.73 12.39 -5.90
N GLU A 185 -8.65 12.67 -6.84
CA GLU A 185 -8.44 12.41 -8.27
C GLU A 185 -7.22 13.11 -8.87
N GLU A 186 -6.91 14.32 -8.43
CA GLU A 186 -5.73 15.05 -8.92
C GLU A 186 -4.43 14.42 -8.41
N ASP A 187 -4.42 13.92 -7.16
CA ASP A 187 -3.27 13.21 -6.59
C ASP A 187 -3.05 11.87 -7.30
N ILE A 188 -4.14 11.16 -7.65
CA ILE A 188 -4.08 9.91 -8.43
C ILE A 188 -3.46 10.17 -9.82
N LYS A 189 -3.88 11.25 -10.51
CA LYS A 189 -3.33 11.62 -11.82
C LYS A 189 -1.85 11.97 -11.73
N TYR A 190 -1.49 12.77 -10.72
CA TYR A 190 -0.09 13.13 -10.47
C TYR A 190 0.78 11.88 -10.27
N LEU A 191 0.30 10.95 -9.44
CA LEU A 191 1.02 9.69 -9.18
C LEU A 191 1.12 8.82 -10.43
N ALA A 192 0.03 8.69 -11.22
CA ALA A 192 0.02 7.93 -12.46
C ALA A 192 1.06 8.45 -13.47
N ASP A 193 1.17 9.77 -13.59
CA ASP A 193 2.18 10.40 -14.45
C ASP A 193 3.61 10.16 -13.94
N ALA A 194 3.82 10.24 -12.62
CA ALA A 194 5.11 9.98 -12.00
C ALA A 194 5.55 8.51 -12.18
N GLU A 195 4.64 7.56 -11.95
CA GLU A 195 4.90 6.13 -12.15
C GLU A 195 5.16 5.79 -13.63
N SER A 196 4.41 6.37 -14.56
CA SER A 196 4.63 6.19 -15.98
C SER A 196 6.02 6.64 -16.41
N LYS A 197 6.44 7.85 -15.98
CA LYS A 197 7.78 8.39 -16.25
C LYS A 197 8.88 7.54 -15.63
N PHE A 198 8.69 7.11 -14.40
CA PHE A 198 9.63 6.22 -13.72
C PHE A 198 9.77 4.88 -14.46
N TRP A 199 8.65 4.29 -14.90
CA TRP A 199 8.67 3.04 -15.66
C TRP A 199 9.37 3.16 -16.99
N GLU A 200 9.21 4.28 -17.71
CA GLU A 200 9.99 4.57 -18.90
C GLU A 200 11.50 4.57 -18.62
N GLN A 201 11.93 5.16 -17.50
CA GLN A 201 13.33 5.15 -17.09
C GLN A 201 13.84 3.74 -16.78
N VAL A 202 13.00 2.89 -16.16
CA VAL A 202 13.31 1.47 -15.94
C VAL A 202 13.49 0.75 -17.29
N GLN A 203 12.54 0.90 -18.22
CA GLN A 203 12.60 0.26 -19.54
C GLN A 203 13.81 0.71 -20.37
N LYS A 204 14.14 1.99 -20.34
CA LYS A 204 15.27 2.58 -21.04
C LYS A 204 16.59 2.39 -20.30
N LYS A 205 16.58 1.82 -19.10
CA LYS A 205 17.72 1.72 -18.17
C LYS A 205 18.42 3.07 -17.93
N THR A 206 17.64 4.15 -17.89
CA THR A 206 18.12 5.50 -17.63
C THR A 206 17.94 5.80 -16.14
N ARG A 207 19.05 6.02 -15.43
CA ARG A 207 19.03 6.27 -13.99
C ARG A 207 18.30 7.59 -13.69
N PRO A 208 17.27 7.61 -12.80
CA PRO A 208 16.60 8.84 -12.41
C PRO A 208 17.50 9.73 -11.55
N ALA A 209 17.20 11.02 -11.52
CA ALA A 209 17.76 11.91 -10.51
C ALA A 209 17.23 11.50 -9.12
N LEU A 210 18.08 11.59 -8.09
CA LEU A 210 17.68 11.32 -6.72
C LEU A 210 16.64 12.36 -6.26
N LEU A 211 15.49 11.89 -5.79
CA LEU A 211 14.52 12.69 -5.08
C LEU A 211 14.80 12.56 -3.57
N LEU A 212 15.03 13.68 -2.92
CA LEU A 212 15.18 13.71 -1.47
C LEU A 212 13.80 13.98 -0.85
N PRO A 213 13.45 13.30 0.27
CA PRO A 213 12.26 13.64 1.02
C PRO A 213 12.38 15.08 1.54
N GLU A 214 11.27 15.80 1.59
CA GLU A 214 11.23 17.09 2.26
C GLU A 214 11.60 16.92 3.74
N ILE A 215 12.56 17.74 4.21
CA ILE A 215 13.10 17.68 5.58
C ILE A 215 12.19 18.44 6.53
#